data_7206cf3d8923ee8e4437296cb6295cf5
#
_entry.id   7206cf3d8923ee8e4437296cb6295cf5
#
_cell.length_a   1.000
_cell.length_b   1.000
_cell.length_c   1.000
_cell.angle_alpha   90.00
_cell.angle_beta   90.00
_cell.angle_gamma   90.00
#
_symmetry.space_group_name_H-M   'P 1'
#
loop_
_entity.id
_entity.type
_entity.pdbx_description
1 polymer ?
#
loop_
_entity_poly.entity_id
_entity_poly.type
_entity_poly.pdbx_seq_one_letter_code
_entity_poly.pdbx_strand_id
1 'polypeptide(L)'
;MANLKNLSERIKSVTSIQQVTKAMKMVAAAKVKKAQEKMEISRPYSKNTQDLICRILPQISVSDISLVEKRKVKNTGIIVITSDRGFAGSFNSSVIRLAEKEIEKLGKDSVQLFCLGKKASEYFSKRDFNVKETYFDFWKDMNYDTASNISASFINSFENNEIDEVHVIYNRFKTLASQDLIMEKVLPVDFTADYNATNYNYDYEPGQKEIVSTLIPKHINVQMWQQLLESYSSEEAARMIAMDNATENAKEIIKELKLEFNKARQAAITTEMLEIVGGAEALVD
;
A
#
# COMPACT_ATOMS: atom_id res chain seq x y z
N MET A 1 -8.35 -44.85 -16.36
CA MET A 1 -7.93 -44.70 -14.93
C MET A 1 -6.98 -43.55 -14.68
N ALA A 2 -5.97 -43.27 -15.50
CA ALA A 2 -5.05 -42.11 -15.29
C ALA A 2 -5.76 -40.75 -15.22
N ASN A 3 -6.80 -40.53 -16.04
CA ASN A 3 -7.55 -39.26 -16.08
C ASN A 3 -8.34 -38.98 -14.76
N LEU A 4 -8.98 -39.98 -14.16
CA LEU A 4 -9.74 -39.87 -12.91
C LEU A 4 -8.84 -39.49 -11.72
N LYS A 5 -7.64 -40.07 -11.63
CA LYS A 5 -6.67 -39.75 -10.59
C LYS A 5 -6.22 -38.31 -10.70
N ASN A 6 -5.89 -37.85 -11.91
CA ASN A 6 -5.49 -36.47 -12.16
C ASN A 6 -6.58 -35.46 -11.80
N LEU A 7 -7.85 -35.74 -12.16
CA LEU A 7 -8.98 -34.88 -11.78
C LEU A 7 -9.17 -34.83 -10.27
N SER A 8 -9.06 -35.98 -9.58
CA SER A 8 -9.13 -36.00 -8.11
C SER A 8 -8.02 -35.20 -7.44
N GLU A 9 -6.77 -35.29 -7.90
CA GLU A 9 -5.65 -34.52 -7.42
C GLU A 9 -5.85 -33.02 -7.67
N ARG A 10 -6.38 -32.65 -8.83
CA ARG A 10 -6.70 -31.27 -9.17
C ARG A 10 -7.80 -30.69 -8.29
N ILE A 11 -8.86 -31.44 -8.00
CA ILE A 11 -9.91 -31.06 -7.06
C ILE A 11 -9.33 -30.79 -5.66
N LYS A 12 -8.47 -31.67 -5.17
CA LYS A 12 -7.79 -31.49 -3.87
C LYS A 12 -6.93 -30.21 -3.84
N SER A 13 -6.13 -29.98 -4.89
CA SER A 13 -5.28 -28.81 -5.00
C SER A 13 -6.08 -27.50 -4.98
N VAL A 14 -7.14 -27.39 -5.81
CA VAL A 14 -7.99 -26.21 -5.86
C VAL A 14 -8.76 -26.00 -4.55
N THR A 15 -9.18 -27.09 -3.88
CA THR A 15 -9.81 -27.02 -2.55
C THR A 15 -8.85 -26.44 -1.51
N SER A 16 -7.57 -26.86 -1.53
CA SER A 16 -6.55 -26.29 -0.65
C SER A 16 -6.31 -24.79 -0.94
N ILE A 17 -6.25 -24.39 -2.22
CA ILE A 17 -6.15 -22.98 -2.61
C ILE A 17 -7.33 -22.19 -2.07
N GLN A 18 -8.56 -22.68 -2.19
CA GLN A 18 -9.76 -22.04 -1.66
C GLN A 18 -9.69 -21.83 -0.14
N GLN A 19 -9.20 -22.81 0.60
CA GLN A 19 -9.04 -22.68 2.06
C GLN A 19 -7.99 -21.62 2.42
N VAL A 20 -6.85 -21.60 1.73
CA VAL A 20 -5.77 -20.64 1.95
C VAL A 20 -6.24 -19.22 1.61
N THR A 21 -6.90 -19.01 0.46
CA THR A 21 -7.40 -17.68 0.08
C THR A 21 -8.46 -17.16 1.04
N LYS A 22 -9.36 -18.04 1.52
CA LYS A 22 -10.33 -17.71 2.56
C LYS A 22 -9.66 -17.29 3.88
N ALA A 23 -8.63 -18.00 4.31
CA ALA A 23 -7.86 -17.64 5.50
C ALA A 23 -7.15 -16.28 5.31
N MET A 24 -6.52 -16.07 4.15
CA MET A 24 -5.86 -14.79 3.84
C MET A 24 -6.84 -13.61 3.82
N LYS A 25 -8.06 -13.79 3.31
CA LYS A 25 -9.14 -12.78 3.39
C LYS A 25 -9.42 -12.39 4.83
N MET A 26 -9.56 -13.36 5.74
CA MET A 26 -9.86 -13.09 7.16
C MET A 26 -8.70 -12.36 7.85
N VAL A 27 -7.47 -12.76 7.59
CA VAL A 27 -6.28 -12.09 8.14
C VAL A 27 -6.17 -10.65 7.63
N ALA A 28 -6.40 -10.43 6.34
CA ALA A 28 -6.39 -9.10 5.75
C ALA A 28 -7.46 -8.18 6.39
N ALA A 29 -8.69 -8.69 6.57
CA ALA A 29 -9.76 -7.95 7.24
C ALA A 29 -9.39 -7.52 8.68
N ALA A 30 -8.78 -8.42 9.46
CA ALA A 30 -8.32 -8.10 10.81
C ALA A 30 -7.22 -7.01 10.82
N LYS A 31 -6.32 -7.04 9.84
CA LYS A 31 -5.26 -6.04 9.70
C LYS A 31 -5.79 -4.67 9.30
N VAL A 32 -6.79 -4.60 8.38
CA VAL A 32 -7.46 -3.35 8.03
C VAL A 32 -8.07 -2.72 9.28
N LYS A 33 -8.82 -3.50 10.06
CA LYS A 33 -9.45 -3.00 11.30
C LYS A 33 -8.40 -2.42 12.26
N LYS A 34 -7.31 -3.15 12.50
CA LYS A 34 -6.23 -2.69 13.40
C LYS A 34 -5.55 -1.41 12.89
N ALA A 35 -5.36 -1.27 11.58
CA ALA A 35 -4.80 -0.06 10.99
C ALA A 35 -5.74 1.13 11.10
N GLN A 36 -7.05 0.93 10.90
CA GLN A 36 -8.07 1.97 11.10
C GLN A 36 -8.13 2.45 12.55
N GLU A 37 -8.09 1.55 13.52
CA GLU A 37 -8.02 1.91 14.94
C GLU A 37 -6.81 2.80 15.24
N LYS A 38 -5.63 2.48 14.69
CA LYS A 38 -4.43 3.32 14.83
C LYS A 38 -4.61 4.70 14.17
N MET A 39 -5.25 4.78 12.99
CA MET A 39 -5.54 6.06 12.32
C MET A 39 -6.48 6.93 13.15
N GLU A 40 -7.54 6.36 13.73
CA GLU A 40 -8.49 7.10 14.56
C GLU A 40 -7.82 7.69 15.81
N ILE A 41 -6.91 6.93 16.43
CA ILE A 41 -6.14 7.40 17.59
C ILE A 41 -5.19 8.55 17.22
N SER A 42 -4.60 8.53 16.02
CA SER A 42 -3.63 9.55 15.60
C SER A 42 -4.25 10.84 15.08
N ARG A 43 -5.49 10.80 14.57
CA ARG A 43 -6.20 11.96 13.96
C ARG A 43 -6.28 13.21 14.85
N PRO A 44 -6.68 13.12 16.14
CA PRO A 44 -6.77 14.31 17.00
C PRO A 44 -5.43 14.98 17.18
N TYR A 45 -4.36 14.21 17.34
CA TYR A 45 -3.00 14.75 17.48
C TYR A 45 -2.56 15.50 16.21
N SER A 46 -2.74 14.90 15.04
CA SER A 46 -2.42 15.52 13.75
C SER A 46 -3.15 16.85 13.57
N LYS A 47 -4.47 16.84 13.80
CA LYS A 47 -5.30 18.04 13.67
C LYS A 47 -4.87 19.14 14.63
N ASN A 48 -4.68 18.82 15.91
CA ASN A 48 -4.28 19.80 16.92
C ASN A 48 -2.89 20.39 16.63
N THR A 49 -1.95 19.56 16.15
CA THR A 49 -0.61 20.03 15.78
C THR A 49 -0.69 20.97 14.57
N GLN A 50 -1.46 20.62 13.54
CA GLN A 50 -1.69 21.47 12.38
C GLN A 50 -2.35 22.80 12.78
N ASP A 51 -3.40 22.75 13.58
CA ASP A 51 -4.10 23.93 14.07
C ASP A 51 -3.18 24.87 14.85
N LEU A 52 -2.28 24.32 15.67
CA LEU A 52 -1.32 25.10 16.43
C LEU A 52 -0.28 25.78 15.51
N ILE A 53 0.26 25.05 14.55
CA ILE A 53 1.23 25.61 13.58
C ILE A 53 0.57 26.72 12.76
N CYS A 54 -0.65 26.51 12.25
CA CYS A 54 -1.38 27.50 11.47
C CYS A 54 -1.65 28.80 12.25
N ARG A 55 -1.74 28.73 13.59
CA ARG A 55 -1.92 29.94 14.46
C ARG A 55 -0.65 30.70 14.67
N ILE A 56 0.48 30.01 14.83
CA ILE A 56 1.76 30.64 15.15
C ILE A 56 2.45 31.17 13.89
N LEU A 57 2.38 30.41 12.78
CA LEU A 57 3.13 30.68 11.56
C LEU A 57 2.95 32.13 11.01
N PRO A 58 1.73 32.72 10.98
CA PRO A 58 1.54 34.10 10.52
C PRO A 58 2.23 35.15 11.38
N GLN A 59 2.67 34.81 12.60
CA GLN A 59 3.28 35.75 13.55
C GLN A 59 4.80 35.74 13.49
N ILE A 60 5.41 34.88 12.66
CA ILE A 60 6.86 34.76 12.49
C ILE A 60 7.28 34.90 11.03
N SER A 61 8.53 35.26 10.80
CA SER A 61 9.08 35.35 9.44
C SER A 61 9.28 33.97 8.89
N VAL A 62 8.56 33.64 7.81
CA VAL A 62 8.61 32.33 7.13
C VAL A 62 10.02 32.01 6.61
N SER A 63 10.79 33.05 6.22
CA SER A 63 12.20 32.90 5.78
C SER A 63 13.13 32.27 6.83
N ASP A 64 12.69 32.25 8.10
CA ASP A 64 13.49 31.68 9.19
C ASP A 64 13.32 30.17 9.38
N ILE A 65 12.45 29.54 8.59
CA ILE A 65 12.10 28.12 8.72
C ILE A 65 12.29 27.43 7.38
N SER A 66 13.38 26.67 7.25
CA SER A 66 13.79 25.99 6.01
C SER A 66 12.68 25.11 5.41
N LEU A 67 11.93 24.38 6.25
CA LEU A 67 10.92 23.40 5.81
C LEU A 67 9.62 24.02 5.24
N VAL A 68 9.45 25.34 5.37
CA VAL A 68 8.29 26.11 4.85
C VAL A 68 8.70 26.99 3.66
N GLU A 69 10.00 27.24 3.51
CA GLU A 69 10.53 28.13 2.48
C GLU A 69 10.28 27.55 1.07
N LYS A 70 9.56 28.32 0.24
CA LYS A 70 9.33 27.97 -1.18
C LYS A 70 10.56 28.34 -2.01
N ARG A 71 11.20 27.36 -2.61
CA ARG A 71 12.40 27.52 -3.47
C ARG A 71 12.04 27.32 -4.94
N LYS A 72 12.93 27.73 -5.83
CA LYS A 72 12.83 27.36 -7.25
C LYS A 72 13.15 25.87 -7.38
N VAL A 73 12.15 25.09 -7.79
CA VAL A 73 12.28 23.63 -7.92
C VAL A 73 13.24 23.29 -9.05
N LYS A 74 14.31 22.59 -8.72
CA LYS A 74 15.26 21.95 -9.65
C LYS A 74 15.22 20.44 -9.48
N ASN A 75 15.26 20.00 -8.22
CA ASN A 75 15.25 18.58 -7.86
C ASN A 75 14.02 18.24 -7.01
N THR A 76 13.35 17.17 -7.36
CA THR A 76 12.13 16.70 -6.66
C THR A 76 12.39 15.36 -6.01
N GLY A 77 12.09 15.25 -4.72
CA GLY A 77 12.01 13.97 -4.01
C GLY A 77 10.63 13.34 -4.21
N ILE A 78 10.56 12.08 -4.64
CA ILE A 78 9.31 11.34 -4.72
C ILE A 78 9.40 10.11 -3.83
N ILE A 79 8.51 10.06 -2.84
CA ILE A 79 8.34 8.93 -1.95
C ILE A 79 7.25 8.04 -2.53
N VAL A 80 7.59 6.78 -2.82
CA VAL A 80 6.68 5.80 -3.45
C VAL A 80 6.34 4.72 -2.45
N ILE A 81 5.08 4.67 -1.98
CA ILE A 81 4.64 3.70 -0.97
C ILE A 81 3.96 2.51 -1.65
N THR A 82 4.60 1.36 -1.57
CA THR A 82 4.10 0.06 -2.06
C THR A 82 4.18 -1.00 -0.97
N SER A 83 3.68 -2.19 -1.23
CA SER A 83 3.80 -3.32 -0.31
C SER A 83 5.08 -4.14 -0.54
N ASP A 84 5.43 -4.95 0.45
CA ASP A 84 6.46 -5.99 0.30
C ASP A 84 5.93 -7.24 -0.40
N ARG A 85 4.63 -7.51 -0.29
CA ARG A 85 3.98 -8.72 -0.76
C ARG A 85 3.05 -8.45 -1.94
N GLY A 86 2.78 -9.49 -2.71
CA GLY A 86 1.76 -9.48 -3.77
C GLY A 86 0.35 -9.79 -3.26
N PHE A 87 -0.47 -10.23 -4.20
CA PHE A 87 -1.86 -10.66 -3.99
C PHE A 87 -2.81 -9.55 -3.50
N ALA A 88 -2.48 -8.30 -3.80
CA ALA A 88 -3.29 -7.11 -3.47
C ALA A 88 -3.90 -6.46 -4.74
N GLY A 89 -4.26 -7.25 -5.74
CA GLY A 89 -4.81 -6.75 -6.99
C GLY A 89 -3.87 -5.78 -7.70
N SER A 90 -4.39 -4.61 -8.11
CA SER A 90 -3.64 -3.56 -8.80
C SER A 90 -2.92 -2.57 -7.86
N PHE A 91 -2.98 -2.76 -6.54
CA PHE A 91 -2.45 -1.84 -5.53
C PHE A 91 -1.03 -1.34 -5.87
N ASN A 92 -0.08 -2.26 -6.07
CA ASN A 92 1.32 -1.89 -6.36
C ASN A 92 1.50 -1.32 -7.77
N SER A 93 0.88 -1.94 -8.76
CA SER A 93 1.04 -1.54 -10.16
C SER A 93 0.47 -0.15 -10.46
N SER A 94 -0.59 0.24 -9.78
CA SER A 94 -1.16 1.59 -9.93
C SER A 94 -0.24 2.68 -9.37
N VAL A 95 0.34 2.47 -8.19
CA VAL A 95 1.30 3.38 -7.56
C VAL A 95 2.55 3.53 -8.43
N ILE A 96 3.14 2.42 -8.86
CA ILE A 96 4.35 2.41 -9.70
C ILE A 96 4.09 3.15 -11.02
N ARG A 97 2.95 2.89 -11.69
CA ARG A 97 2.60 3.56 -12.95
C ARG A 97 2.40 5.07 -12.80
N LEU A 98 1.78 5.50 -11.68
CA LEU A 98 1.66 6.93 -11.41
C LEU A 98 3.03 7.56 -11.16
N ALA A 99 3.88 6.89 -10.37
CA ALA A 99 5.23 7.38 -10.11
C ALA A 99 6.05 7.51 -11.41
N GLU A 100 6.01 6.52 -12.30
CA GLU A 100 6.68 6.60 -13.61
C GLU A 100 6.18 7.81 -14.42
N LYS A 101 4.87 7.97 -14.51
CA LYS A 101 4.27 9.09 -15.26
C LYS A 101 4.71 10.46 -14.72
N GLU A 102 4.80 10.61 -13.40
CA GLU A 102 5.23 11.86 -12.79
C GLU A 102 6.75 12.08 -12.96
N ILE A 103 7.56 11.02 -12.87
CA ILE A 103 9.01 11.07 -13.14
C ILE A 103 9.29 11.46 -14.60
N GLU A 104 8.53 10.91 -15.55
CA GLU A 104 8.67 11.28 -16.97
C GLU A 104 8.35 12.76 -17.23
N LYS A 105 7.36 13.32 -16.54
CA LYS A 105 7.02 14.76 -16.64
C LYS A 105 8.09 15.68 -16.07
N LEU A 106 8.69 15.27 -14.94
CA LEU A 106 9.69 16.07 -14.25
C LEU A 106 11.10 15.91 -14.85
N GLY A 107 11.35 14.79 -15.54
CA GLY A 107 12.66 14.38 -16.03
C GLY A 107 13.40 13.50 -15.01
N LYS A 108 13.93 12.37 -15.47
CA LYS A 108 14.59 11.36 -14.61
C LYS A 108 15.73 11.92 -13.77
N ASP A 109 16.53 12.82 -14.35
CA ASP A 109 17.73 13.36 -13.71
C ASP A 109 17.40 14.34 -12.57
N SER A 110 16.19 14.93 -12.59
CA SER A 110 15.72 15.89 -11.57
C SER A 110 14.94 15.22 -10.45
N VAL A 111 14.79 13.89 -10.46
CA VAL A 111 14.00 13.18 -9.46
C VAL A 111 14.85 12.25 -8.63
N GLN A 112 14.73 12.33 -7.30
CA GLN A 112 15.27 11.38 -6.34
C GLN A 112 14.15 10.55 -5.73
N LEU A 113 14.28 9.22 -5.77
CA LEU A 113 13.25 8.30 -5.29
C LEU A 113 13.57 7.76 -3.90
N PHE A 114 12.57 7.77 -3.05
CA PHE A 114 12.53 7.07 -1.77
C PHE A 114 11.50 5.95 -1.88
N CYS A 115 11.97 4.71 -1.99
CA CYS A 115 11.09 3.57 -2.23
C CYS A 115 10.71 2.90 -0.90
N LEU A 116 9.43 2.97 -0.53
CA LEU A 116 8.86 2.28 0.61
C LEU A 116 8.12 1.04 0.15
N GLY A 117 8.59 -0.12 0.60
CA GLY A 117 8.10 -1.42 0.18
C GLY A 117 8.92 -2.06 -0.93
N LYS A 118 9.01 -3.39 -0.85
CA LYS A 118 9.85 -4.20 -1.73
C LYS A 118 9.48 -4.08 -3.21
N LYS A 119 8.17 -3.89 -3.52
CA LYS A 119 7.71 -3.83 -4.91
C LYS A 119 8.17 -2.58 -5.65
N ALA A 120 8.18 -1.41 -5.02
CA ALA A 120 8.76 -0.19 -5.60
C ALA A 120 10.28 -0.32 -5.72
N SER A 121 10.94 -0.78 -4.66
CA SER A 121 12.39 -0.98 -4.65
C SER A 121 12.86 -1.90 -5.78
N GLU A 122 12.25 -3.09 -5.92
CA GLU A 122 12.58 -4.05 -6.99
C GLU A 122 12.32 -3.49 -8.39
N TYR A 123 11.29 -2.65 -8.54
CA TYR A 123 10.92 -2.09 -9.83
C TYR A 123 11.88 -0.99 -10.28
N PHE A 124 12.10 0.01 -9.44
CA PHE A 124 12.87 1.20 -9.79
C PHE A 124 14.39 0.95 -9.78
N SER A 125 14.92 0.14 -8.85
CA SER A 125 16.35 -0.19 -8.82
C SER A 125 16.84 -1.00 -10.02
N LYS A 126 15.93 -1.68 -10.76
CA LYS A 126 16.28 -2.44 -11.96
C LYS A 126 16.20 -1.62 -13.27
N ARG A 127 15.80 -0.35 -13.23
CA ARG A 127 15.44 0.43 -14.44
C ARG A 127 16.13 1.80 -14.52
N ASP A 128 17.31 1.93 -13.96
CA ASP A 128 18.14 3.16 -14.01
C ASP A 128 17.40 4.43 -13.52
N PHE A 129 16.57 4.29 -12.51
CA PHE A 129 16.02 5.43 -11.79
C PHE A 129 16.94 5.81 -10.63
N ASN A 130 17.02 7.08 -10.30
CA ASN A 130 17.82 7.58 -9.17
C ASN A 130 17.13 7.25 -7.84
N VAL A 131 17.35 6.01 -7.35
CA VAL A 131 16.84 5.56 -6.05
C VAL A 131 17.82 5.95 -4.97
N LYS A 132 17.44 6.92 -4.14
CA LYS A 132 18.23 7.42 -3.01
C LYS A 132 18.22 6.42 -1.86
N GLU A 133 17.04 6.00 -1.44
CA GLU A 133 16.85 5.10 -0.30
C GLU A 133 15.73 4.09 -0.53
N THR A 134 15.83 2.97 0.17
CA THR A 134 14.84 1.90 0.12
C THR A 134 14.52 1.41 1.53
N TYR A 135 13.23 1.29 1.84
CA TYR A 135 12.71 0.79 3.11
C TYR A 135 11.76 -0.37 2.85
N PHE A 136 12.01 -1.53 3.47
CA PHE A 136 11.15 -2.70 3.36
C PHE A 136 11.19 -3.53 4.65
N ASP A 137 10.33 -4.55 4.75
CA ASP A 137 10.18 -5.45 5.92
C ASP A 137 9.74 -4.77 7.24
N PHE A 138 9.36 -3.49 7.23
CA PHE A 138 8.91 -2.74 8.41
C PHE A 138 7.40 -2.84 8.70
N TRP A 139 6.61 -3.33 7.77
CA TRP A 139 5.14 -3.33 7.86
C TRP A 139 4.55 -4.13 9.02
N LYS A 140 5.28 -5.13 9.54
CA LYS A 140 4.82 -5.96 10.65
C LYS A 140 4.85 -5.20 11.98
N ASP A 141 5.94 -4.47 12.21
CA ASP A 141 6.24 -3.78 13.46
C ASP A 141 6.15 -2.25 13.28
N MET A 142 5.40 -1.80 12.26
CA MET A 142 5.24 -0.41 11.90
C MET A 142 4.69 0.40 13.09
N ASN A 143 5.46 1.40 13.49
CA ASN A 143 5.18 2.32 14.58
C ASN A 143 5.51 3.77 14.16
N TYR A 144 5.29 4.72 15.06
CA TYR A 144 5.58 6.12 14.82
C TYR A 144 7.08 6.38 14.57
N ASP A 145 7.97 5.66 15.26
CA ASP A 145 9.42 5.82 15.09
C ASP A 145 9.87 5.41 13.69
N THR A 146 9.21 4.40 13.10
CA THR A 146 9.43 4.03 11.68
C THR A 146 9.14 5.22 10.76
N ALA A 147 8.01 5.88 10.94
CA ALA A 147 7.65 7.05 10.14
C ALA A 147 8.63 8.22 10.37
N SER A 148 9.03 8.44 11.63
CA SER A 148 10.00 9.47 11.99
C SER A 148 11.38 9.24 11.33
N ASN A 149 11.87 8.01 11.31
CA ASN A 149 13.14 7.66 10.66
C ASN A 149 13.09 7.87 9.13
N ILE A 150 11.99 7.47 8.51
CA ILE A 150 11.77 7.72 7.06
C ILE A 150 11.71 9.24 6.80
N SER A 151 10.99 9.97 7.63
CA SER A 151 10.87 11.42 7.48
C SER A 151 12.20 12.14 7.64
N ALA A 152 13.02 11.73 8.59
CA ALA A 152 14.33 12.32 8.83
C ALA A 152 15.23 12.27 7.58
N SER A 153 15.15 11.19 6.79
CA SER A 153 15.95 11.05 5.58
C SER A 153 15.62 12.11 4.53
N PHE A 154 14.36 12.28 4.15
CA PHE A 154 14.00 13.27 3.14
C PHE A 154 14.00 14.71 3.68
N ILE A 155 13.77 14.92 4.98
CA ILE A 155 13.94 16.22 5.64
C ILE A 155 15.41 16.65 5.53
N ASN A 156 16.36 15.77 5.87
CA ASN A 156 17.78 16.06 5.75
C ASN A 156 18.19 16.39 4.30
N SER A 157 17.69 15.61 3.32
CA SER A 157 17.95 15.88 1.90
C SER A 157 17.39 17.24 1.46
N PHE A 158 16.24 17.65 2.00
CA PHE A 158 15.64 18.95 1.72
C PHE A 158 16.43 20.09 2.38
N GLU A 159 16.85 19.95 3.63
CA GLU A 159 17.64 20.96 4.36
C GLU A 159 19.03 21.13 3.77
N ASN A 160 19.63 20.04 3.26
CA ASN A 160 20.91 20.08 2.55
C ASN A 160 20.82 20.62 1.11
N ASN A 161 19.65 21.07 0.65
CA ASN A 161 19.38 21.55 -0.70
C ASN A 161 19.67 20.51 -1.81
N GLU A 162 19.59 19.21 -1.49
CA GLU A 162 19.69 18.15 -2.49
C GLU A 162 18.38 18.01 -3.26
N ILE A 163 17.24 18.29 -2.61
CA ILE A 163 15.88 18.32 -3.16
C ILE A 163 15.18 19.60 -2.72
N ASP A 164 14.36 20.17 -3.61
CA ASP A 164 13.65 21.43 -3.39
C ASP A 164 12.15 21.23 -3.10
N GLU A 165 11.64 20.04 -3.41
CA GLU A 165 10.24 19.66 -3.21
C GLU A 165 10.15 18.17 -2.93
N VAL A 166 9.19 17.76 -2.07
CA VAL A 166 8.96 16.35 -1.74
C VAL A 166 7.48 16.03 -1.92
N HIS A 167 7.21 14.98 -2.69
CA HIS A 167 5.89 14.41 -2.90
C HIS A 167 5.82 12.96 -2.43
N VAL A 168 4.65 12.55 -1.94
CA VAL A 168 4.36 11.15 -1.57
C VAL A 168 3.28 10.61 -2.50
N ILE A 169 3.54 9.46 -3.12
CA ILE A 169 2.59 8.74 -3.95
C ILE A 169 2.14 7.49 -3.19
N TYR A 170 0.84 7.42 -2.91
CA TYR A 170 0.26 6.33 -2.15
C TYR A 170 -1.22 6.13 -2.45
N ASN A 171 -1.79 5.01 -1.98
CA ASN A 171 -3.23 4.78 -2.04
C ASN A 171 -3.88 5.25 -0.73
N ARG A 172 -4.65 6.34 -0.79
CA ARG A 172 -5.47 6.83 0.32
C ARG A 172 -6.64 5.89 0.56
N PHE A 173 -6.82 5.49 1.79
CA PHE A 173 -7.95 4.65 2.17
C PHE A 173 -9.26 5.46 2.20
N LYS A 174 -10.26 5.01 1.45
CA LYS A 174 -11.60 5.62 1.43
C LYS A 174 -12.65 4.66 1.99
N THR A 175 -12.76 3.50 1.40
CA THR A 175 -13.60 2.40 1.85
C THR A 175 -12.89 1.07 1.58
N LEU A 176 -13.44 -0.04 2.08
CA LEU A 176 -12.91 -1.37 1.78
C LEU A 176 -12.86 -1.67 0.28
N ALA A 177 -13.81 -1.13 -0.50
CA ALA A 177 -13.91 -1.37 -1.93
C ALA A 177 -13.24 -0.29 -2.81
N SER A 178 -12.92 0.87 -2.25
CA SER A 178 -12.42 2.02 -3.00
C SER A 178 -11.22 2.66 -2.31
N GLN A 179 -10.15 2.85 -3.08
CA GLN A 179 -8.96 3.57 -2.69
C GLN A 179 -8.68 4.66 -3.71
N ASP A 180 -8.23 5.82 -3.25
CA ASP A 180 -7.85 6.93 -4.11
C ASP A 180 -6.32 6.94 -4.27
N LEU A 181 -5.84 6.72 -5.48
CA LEU A 181 -4.42 6.86 -5.80
C LEU A 181 -4.09 8.34 -5.92
N ILE A 182 -3.24 8.84 -5.04
CA ILE A 182 -2.91 10.26 -4.97
C ILE A 182 -1.40 10.50 -4.94
N MET A 183 -1.03 11.70 -5.39
CA MET A 183 0.26 12.32 -5.15
C MET A 183 0.03 13.56 -4.30
N GLU A 184 0.66 13.61 -3.14
CA GLU A 184 0.50 14.68 -2.16
C GLU A 184 1.84 15.33 -1.88
N LYS A 185 1.87 16.66 -1.86
CA LYS A 185 3.07 17.43 -1.51
C LYS A 185 3.25 17.43 0.01
N VAL A 186 4.48 17.14 0.45
CA VAL A 186 4.87 17.13 1.86
C VAL A 186 5.82 18.27 2.18
N LEU A 187 6.77 18.55 1.30
CA LEU A 187 7.72 19.66 1.45
C LEU A 187 7.80 20.52 0.19
N PRO A 188 8.00 21.85 0.33
CA PRO A 188 7.82 22.63 1.57
C PRO A 188 6.38 22.53 2.09
N VAL A 189 6.24 22.59 3.43
CA VAL A 189 4.91 22.50 4.07
C VAL A 189 4.13 23.77 3.76
N ASP A 190 2.87 23.60 3.30
CA ASP A 190 1.99 24.73 2.99
C ASP A 190 0.83 24.78 3.98
N PHE A 191 0.82 25.81 4.82
CA PHE A 191 -0.21 26.02 5.83
C PHE A 191 -1.24 27.10 5.42
N THR A 192 -1.30 27.48 4.14
CA THR A 192 -2.14 28.59 3.66
C THR A 192 -3.61 28.23 3.48
N ALA A 193 -4.01 26.96 3.67
CA ALA A 193 -5.38 26.52 3.47
C ALA A 193 -6.25 26.82 4.70
N ASP A 194 -7.23 27.73 4.51
CA ASP A 194 -8.47 27.88 5.28
C ASP A 194 -8.37 27.91 6.84
N TYR A 195 -7.48 28.77 7.37
CA TYR A 195 -7.48 28.96 8.80
C TYR A 195 -8.21 30.28 9.17
N ASN A 196 -9.44 30.16 9.68
CA ASN A 196 -10.14 31.23 10.37
C ASN A 196 -9.47 31.45 11.74
N ALA A 197 -8.47 32.33 11.78
CA ALA A 197 -7.75 32.65 13.01
C ALA A 197 -8.71 33.30 14.01
N THR A 198 -9.19 32.54 14.98
CA THR A 198 -9.66 33.09 16.22
C THR A 198 -8.42 33.61 16.96
N ASN A 199 -8.31 34.91 17.13
CA ASN A 199 -7.21 35.56 17.85
C ASN A 199 -7.24 35.16 19.34
N TYR A 200 -6.57 34.05 19.66
CA TYR A 200 -6.19 33.77 21.04
C TYR A 200 -4.78 34.28 21.26
N ASN A 201 -4.61 35.17 22.24
CA ASN A 201 -3.28 35.54 22.72
C ASN A 201 -2.76 34.40 23.58
N TYR A 202 -1.79 33.64 23.05
CA TYR A 202 -1.03 32.68 23.82
C TYR A 202 0.27 33.29 24.29
N ASP A 203 0.67 32.98 25.51
CA ASP A 203 2.04 33.22 25.96
C ASP A 203 2.88 32.02 25.49
N TYR A 204 3.96 32.29 24.77
CA TYR A 204 4.84 31.30 24.19
C TYR A 204 6.14 31.18 24.98
N GLU A 205 6.45 29.98 25.47
CA GLU A 205 7.70 29.71 26.17
C GLU A 205 8.35 28.43 25.53
N PRO A 206 9.62 28.48 25.06
CA PRO A 206 10.58 29.59 25.15
C PRO A 206 10.31 30.76 24.17
N GLY A 207 9.72 30.51 23.00
CA GLY A 207 9.40 31.50 21.99
C GLY A 207 8.69 30.87 20.78
N GLN A 208 8.04 31.70 19.96
CA GLN A 208 7.25 31.23 18.81
C GLN A 208 8.11 30.51 17.78
N LYS A 209 9.30 31.01 17.48
CA LYS A 209 10.22 30.44 16.49
C LYS A 209 10.71 29.06 16.92
N GLU A 210 11.12 28.91 18.17
CA GLU A 210 11.61 27.66 18.74
C GLU A 210 10.50 26.59 18.79
N ILE A 211 9.27 26.98 19.12
CA ILE A 211 8.12 26.11 19.12
C ILE A 211 7.83 25.60 17.70
N VAL A 212 7.75 26.50 16.72
CA VAL A 212 7.43 26.12 15.32
C VAL A 212 8.54 25.27 14.71
N SER A 213 9.81 25.61 14.93
CA SER A 213 10.94 24.80 14.46
C SER A 213 10.93 23.37 14.99
N THR A 214 10.36 23.16 16.19
CA THR A 214 10.19 21.82 16.79
C THR A 214 8.91 21.14 16.29
N LEU A 215 7.84 21.87 16.05
CA LEU A 215 6.54 21.33 15.68
C LEU A 215 6.46 20.91 14.20
N ILE A 216 7.12 21.64 13.29
CA ILE A 216 7.06 21.32 11.85
C ILE A 216 7.62 19.94 11.54
N PRO A 217 8.83 19.52 11.98
CA PRO A 217 9.30 18.16 11.81
C PRO A 217 8.36 17.11 12.43
N LYS A 218 7.80 17.39 13.60
CA LYS A 218 6.81 16.50 14.23
C LYS A 218 5.53 16.37 13.39
N HIS A 219 5.06 17.48 12.80
CA HIS A 219 3.91 17.46 11.90
C HIS A 219 4.18 16.59 10.67
N ILE A 220 5.34 16.74 10.03
CA ILE A 220 5.76 15.91 8.89
C ILE A 220 5.81 14.43 9.28
N ASN A 221 6.37 14.10 10.44
CA ASN A 221 6.42 12.73 10.94
C ASN A 221 5.02 12.14 11.15
N VAL A 222 4.08 12.93 11.68
CA VAL A 222 2.68 12.50 11.87
C VAL A 222 1.97 12.35 10.53
N GLN A 223 2.19 13.25 9.59
CA GLN A 223 1.65 13.16 8.24
C GLN A 223 2.15 11.88 7.54
N MET A 224 3.45 11.61 7.58
CA MET A 224 4.04 10.37 7.05
C MET A 224 3.44 9.14 7.74
N TRP A 225 3.30 9.16 9.06
CA TRP A 225 2.67 8.09 9.82
C TRP A 225 1.25 7.80 9.34
N GLN A 226 0.44 8.84 9.11
CA GLN A 226 -0.91 8.70 8.57
C GLN A 226 -0.91 8.15 7.15
N GLN A 227 -0.04 8.63 6.27
CA GLN A 227 0.10 8.15 4.88
C GLN A 227 0.51 6.68 4.84
N LEU A 228 1.40 6.24 5.74
CA LEU A 228 1.76 4.83 5.88
C LEU A 228 0.57 3.97 6.35
N LEU A 229 -0.19 4.43 7.35
CA LEU A 229 -1.38 3.72 7.84
C LEU A 229 -2.49 3.63 6.79
N GLU A 230 -2.72 4.72 6.05
CA GLU A 230 -3.70 4.75 4.95
C GLU A 230 -3.30 3.80 3.82
N SER A 231 -2.04 3.84 3.40
CA SER A 231 -1.51 2.95 2.37
C SER A 231 -1.58 1.48 2.80
N TYR A 232 -1.22 1.18 4.06
CA TYR A 232 -1.32 -0.17 4.60
C TYR A 232 -2.76 -0.68 4.69
N SER A 233 -3.70 0.19 5.11
CA SER A 233 -5.12 -0.13 5.14
C SER A 233 -5.65 -0.41 3.73
N SER A 234 -5.24 0.39 2.75
CA SER A 234 -5.58 0.23 1.33
C SER A 234 -5.01 -1.06 0.75
N GLU A 235 -3.76 -1.41 1.08
CA GLU A 235 -3.12 -2.66 0.68
C GLU A 235 -3.90 -3.89 1.19
N GLU A 236 -4.20 -3.92 2.48
CA GLU A 236 -4.89 -5.05 3.09
C GLU A 236 -6.36 -5.12 2.65
N ALA A 237 -7.03 -3.99 2.37
CA ALA A 237 -8.36 -3.98 1.78
C ALA A 237 -8.35 -4.53 0.34
N ALA A 238 -7.40 -4.11 -0.48
CA ALA A 238 -7.22 -4.65 -1.84
C ALA A 238 -6.91 -6.15 -1.81
N ARG A 239 -6.08 -6.59 -0.86
CA ARG A 239 -5.80 -8.02 -0.64
C ARG A 239 -7.03 -8.78 -0.21
N MET A 240 -7.82 -8.25 0.69
CA MET A 240 -9.07 -8.87 1.14
C MET A 240 -10.02 -9.13 -0.05
N ILE A 241 -10.22 -8.14 -0.92
CA ILE A 241 -11.06 -8.26 -2.12
C ILE A 241 -10.46 -9.25 -3.12
N ALA A 242 -9.16 -9.18 -3.37
CA ALA A 242 -8.49 -10.11 -4.29
C ALA A 242 -8.59 -11.56 -3.83
N MET A 243 -8.47 -11.81 -2.51
CA MET A 243 -8.60 -13.14 -1.93
C MET A 243 -10.06 -13.63 -1.89
N ASP A 244 -11.03 -12.72 -1.76
CA ASP A 244 -12.46 -13.05 -1.88
C ASP A 244 -12.78 -13.54 -3.29
N ASN A 245 -12.40 -12.77 -4.30
CA ASN A 245 -12.59 -13.14 -5.70
C ASN A 245 -11.88 -14.47 -6.03
N ALA A 246 -10.65 -14.67 -5.53
CA ALA A 246 -9.92 -15.92 -5.71
C ALA A 246 -10.63 -17.11 -5.04
N THR A 247 -11.26 -16.90 -3.88
CA THR A 247 -12.01 -17.93 -3.16
C THR A 247 -13.28 -18.35 -3.92
N GLU A 248 -14.03 -17.38 -4.47
CA GLU A 248 -15.23 -17.68 -5.28
C GLU A 248 -14.85 -18.32 -6.61
N ASN A 249 -13.82 -17.84 -7.32
CA ASN A 249 -13.33 -18.48 -8.53
C ASN A 249 -12.89 -19.93 -8.28
N ALA A 250 -12.20 -20.19 -7.18
CA ALA A 250 -11.82 -21.55 -6.81
C ALA A 250 -13.03 -22.46 -6.57
N LYS A 251 -14.11 -21.93 -5.97
CA LYS A 251 -15.36 -22.66 -5.74
C LYS A 251 -16.05 -23.05 -7.06
N GLU A 252 -16.07 -22.15 -8.04
CA GLU A 252 -16.60 -22.42 -9.38
C GLU A 252 -15.80 -23.51 -10.08
N ILE A 253 -14.46 -23.40 -10.09
CA ILE A 253 -13.57 -24.41 -10.67
C ILE A 253 -13.77 -25.79 -10.00
N ILE A 254 -13.93 -25.85 -8.68
CA ILE A 254 -14.21 -27.10 -7.97
C ILE A 254 -15.53 -27.71 -8.45
N LYS A 255 -16.57 -26.90 -8.67
CA LYS A 255 -17.87 -27.37 -9.17
C LYS A 255 -17.74 -27.97 -10.57
N GLU A 256 -17.05 -27.30 -11.46
CA GLU A 256 -16.79 -27.79 -12.83
C GLU A 256 -15.99 -29.11 -12.84
N LEU A 257 -14.89 -29.14 -12.08
CA LEU A 257 -14.05 -30.32 -11.97
C LEU A 257 -14.80 -31.53 -11.38
N LYS A 258 -15.71 -31.31 -10.43
CA LYS A 258 -16.56 -32.39 -9.89
C LYS A 258 -17.54 -32.93 -10.93
N LEU A 259 -18.11 -32.07 -11.78
CA LEU A 259 -18.98 -32.51 -12.88
C LEU A 259 -18.18 -33.33 -13.88
N GLU A 260 -16.99 -32.86 -14.27
CA GLU A 260 -16.10 -33.58 -15.18
C GLU A 260 -15.64 -34.93 -14.60
N PHE A 261 -15.27 -34.98 -13.35
CA PHE A 261 -14.92 -36.21 -12.63
C PHE A 261 -16.06 -37.21 -12.62
N ASN A 262 -17.29 -36.76 -12.33
CA ASN A 262 -18.46 -37.66 -12.33
C ASN A 262 -18.77 -38.22 -13.72
N LYS A 263 -18.68 -37.40 -14.79
CA LYS A 263 -18.83 -37.85 -16.18
C LYS A 263 -17.76 -38.87 -16.54
N ALA A 264 -16.49 -38.57 -16.24
CA ALA A 264 -15.38 -39.50 -16.53
C ALA A 264 -15.49 -40.79 -15.73
N ARG A 265 -15.95 -40.75 -14.49
CA ARG A 265 -16.21 -41.92 -13.65
C ARG A 265 -17.31 -42.81 -14.25
N GLN A 266 -18.44 -42.22 -14.67
CA GLN A 266 -19.53 -42.94 -15.30
C GLN A 266 -19.09 -43.60 -16.61
N ALA A 267 -18.33 -42.89 -17.46
CA ALA A 267 -17.78 -43.43 -18.68
C ALA A 267 -16.82 -44.63 -18.39
N ALA A 268 -15.93 -44.48 -17.40
CA ALA A 268 -15.01 -45.56 -17.02
C ALA A 268 -15.75 -46.82 -16.53
N ILE A 269 -16.78 -46.64 -15.68
CA ILE A 269 -17.62 -47.77 -15.19
C ILE A 269 -18.34 -48.44 -16.36
N THR A 270 -18.90 -47.65 -17.29
CA THR A 270 -19.60 -48.22 -18.46
C THR A 270 -18.65 -49.01 -19.34
N THR A 271 -17.43 -48.50 -19.59
CA THR A 271 -16.40 -49.21 -20.36
C THR A 271 -15.99 -50.50 -19.68
N GLU A 272 -15.74 -50.47 -18.38
CA GLU A 272 -15.38 -51.66 -17.58
C GLU A 272 -16.47 -52.70 -17.58
N MET A 273 -17.77 -52.32 -17.48
CA MET A 273 -18.90 -53.21 -17.62
C MET A 273 -18.97 -53.85 -19.02
N LEU A 274 -18.77 -53.05 -20.08
CA LEU A 274 -18.77 -53.56 -21.47
C LEU A 274 -17.62 -54.55 -21.71
N GLU A 275 -16.44 -54.28 -21.16
CA GLU A 275 -15.29 -55.17 -21.23
C GLU A 275 -15.56 -56.51 -20.49
N ILE A 276 -16.21 -56.47 -19.34
CA ILE A 276 -16.59 -57.67 -18.57
C ILE A 276 -17.61 -58.48 -19.33
N VAL A 277 -18.68 -57.83 -19.85
CA VAL A 277 -19.75 -58.55 -20.64
C VAL A 277 -19.18 -59.12 -21.91
N GLY A 278 -18.40 -58.35 -22.68
CA GLY A 278 -17.77 -58.86 -23.92
C GLY A 278 -16.75 -59.98 -23.66
N GLY A 279 -16.01 -59.90 -22.53
CA GLY A 279 -15.12 -60.99 -22.12
C GLY A 279 -15.87 -62.25 -21.68
N ALA A 280 -17.02 -62.11 -21.02
CA ALA A 280 -17.86 -63.27 -20.66
C ALA A 280 -18.49 -63.93 -21.90
N GLU A 281 -18.95 -63.16 -22.89
CA GLU A 281 -19.53 -63.63 -24.13
C GLU A 281 -18.50 -64.40 -24.99
N ALA A 282 -17.26 -63.90 -25.03
CA ALA A 282 -16.15 -64.62 -25.74
C ALA A 282 -15.68 -65.94 -25.09
N LEU A 283 -16.10 -66.25 -23.86
CA LEU A 283 -15.82 -67.50 -23.17
C LEU A 283 -16.94 -68.55 -23.33
N VAL A 284 -18.08 -68.17 -23.90
CA VAL A 284 -19.25 -69.01 -24.08
C VAL A 284 -19.26 -69.62 -25.50
N ASP A 285 -18.52 -69.03 -26.47
CA ASP A 285 -18.23 -69.60 -27.79
C ASP A 285 -16.95 -70.49 -27.72
#